data_04fa5d3a04928da6deea6a74eaf56824
#
_entry.id   04fa5d3a04928da6deea6a74eaf56824
#
_cell.length_a   1.000
_cell.length_b   1.000
_cell.length_c   1.000
_cell.angle_alpha   90.00
_cell.angle_beta   90.00
_cell.angle_gamma   90.00
#
_symmetry.space_group_name_H-M   'P 1'
#
loop_
_entity.id
_entity.type
_entity.pdbx_description
1 polymer ?
#
loop_
_entity_poly.entity_id
_entity_poly.type
_entity_poly.pdbx_seq_one_letter_code
_entity_poly.pdbx_strand_id
1 'polypeptide(L)'
;MTIKEFANEVTAEFEESKIVPAPLVEDNLRLILNNFDSLNEYIEQDVLSALLHRMDKLTGDYKEIIDLFFENQRRNLAEIEPVQETVTSENGKLHTVQAPNVKMTTIDNVEEKEPDWLITNYIPRYQITSLAGDGGSGKTTVWCALAAAISSGSSSFLTEEMVPADFGSAKPEKVMFFSAEDSAEYTLRRRLRKNGANLQNILSIDIADDRFKLVKFNSPFLEALLKEYRPALCIFDPIQAFVPPEIHMGDRNAMRNCLAPLIGYGEKYGTTFLIVEHANKQSGVWGRKRIADSADIWDISRSVIMAGETNEKGIRYLSHEKSNYGPTASSILYAIDEEVIRYKGRTDRKDKDFVTAVDYSTRQAPQREEAENFILEFLQDGEKEVSELDDMAAAMSISKITLKRAKTQLRKTGKIKTWSSGYGQNKKFYIALLDTPSIQPVNK
;
A
#
# COMPACT_ATOMS: atom_id res chain seq x y z
N MET A 1 7.78 -1.48 -26.69
CA MET A 1 8.90 -2.35 -27.11
C MET A 1 9.39 -3.15 -25.91
N THR A 2 9.64 -4.43 -26.04
CA THR A 2 10.31 -5.27 -25.02
C THR A 2 11.82 -5.20 -25.18
N ILE A 3 12.58 -5.62 -24.13
CA ILE A 3 14.07 -5.59 -24.23
C ILE A 3 14.59 -6.51 -25.34
N LYS A 4 13.89 -7.60 -25.61
CA LYS A 4 14.22 -8.52 -26.70
C LYS A 4 13.97 -7.92 -28.10
N GLU A 5 12.88 -7.19 -28.26
CA GLU A 5 12.59 -6.45 -29.51
C GLU A 5 13.61 -5.36 -29.74
N PHE A 6 13.96 -4.61 -28.69
CA PHE A 6 15.03 -3.61 -28.75
C PHE A 6 16.38 -4.24 -29.10
N ALA A 7 16.74 -5.35 -28.47
CA ALA A 7 17.99 -6.07 -28.75
C ALA A 7 18.08 -6.50 -30.22
N ASN A 8 16.99 -7.02 -30.79
CA ASN A 8 16.95 -7.39 -32.21
C ASN A 8 17.08 -6.17 -33.12
N GLU A 9 16.42 -5.06 -32.81
CA GLU A 9 16.46 -3.84 -33.60
C GLU A 9 17.85 -3.18 -33.56
N VAL A 10 18.46 -3.04 -32.37
CA VAL A 10 19.80 -2.46 -32.23
C VAL A 10 20.85 -3.34 -32.91
N THR A 11 20.71 -4.65 -32.89
CA THR A 11 21.60 -5.59 -33.58
C THR A 11 21.49 -5.42 -35.09
N ALA A 12 20.28 -5.37 -35.63
CA ALA A 12 20.04 -5.18 -37.05
C ALA A 12 20.63 -3.85 -37.56
N GLU A 13 20.38 -2.75 -36.85
CA GLU A 13 20.95 -1.44 -37.18
C GLU A 13 22.48 -1.43 -37.13
N PHE A 14 23.07 -2.10 -36.13
CA PHE A 14 24.53 -2.21 -36.04
C PHE A 14 25.13 -3.11 -37.12
N GLU A 15 24.48 -4.18 -37.52
CA GLU A 15 24.94 -5.04 -38.61
C GLU A 15 24.95 -4.31 -39.94
N GLU A 16 23.93 -3.49 -40.22
CA GLU A 16 23.79 -2.73 -41.44
C GLU A 16 24.78 -1.55 -41.52
N SER A 17 24.89 -0.75 -40.46
CA SER A 17 25.62 0.53 -40.48
C SER A 17 26.91 0.55 -39.66
N LYS A 18 27.13 -0.46 -38.80
CA LYS A 18 28.18 -0.49 -37.75
C LYS A 18 28.06 0.66 -36.73
N ILE A 19 26.90 1.27 -36.66
CA ILE A 19 26.60 2.39 -35.77
C ILE A 19 25.24 2.15 -35.11
N VAL A 20 25.13 2.42 -33.80
CA VAL A 20 23.86 2.47 -33.10
C VAL A 20 23.25 3.87 -33.23
N PRO A 21 22.06 4.04 -33.82
CA PRO A 21 21.43 5.35 -34.00
C PRO A 21 21.10 6.03 -32.68
N ALA A 22 21.35 7.33 -32.56
CA ALA A 22 21.03 8.11 -31.36
C ALA A 22 19.52 8.10 -31.03
N PRO A 23 18.58 8.30 -31.98
CA PRO A 23 17.15 8.26 -31.69
C PRO A 23 16.70 6.92 -31.13
N LEU A 24 17.23 5.80 -31.61
CA LEU A 24 16.90 4.47 -31.11
C LEU A 24 17.27 4.31 -29.62
N VAL A 25 18.38 4.90 -29.20
CA VAL A 25 18.85 4.89 -27.80
C VAL A 25 18.05 5.87 -26.95
N GLU A 26 17.82 7.07 -27.43
CA GLU A 26 17.08 8.13 -26.72
C GLU A 26 15.63 7.68 -26.42
N ASP A 27 14.93 7.17 -27.43
CA ASP A 27 13.53 6.70 -27.30
C ASP A 27 13.38 5.50 -26.38
N ASN A 28 14.45 4.68 -26.24
CA ASN A 28 14.46 3.47 -25.44
C ASN A 28 15.37 3.52 -24.21
N LEU A 29 15.88 4.67 -23.83
CA LEU A 29 16.88 4.79 -22.77
C LEU A 29 16.43 4.16 -21.45
N ARG A 30 15.17 4.34 -21.08
CA ARG A 30 14.59 3.69 -19.88
C ARG A 30 14.61 2.17 -19.95
N LEU A 31 14.22 1.65 -21.10
CA LEU A 31 14.20 0.20 -21.31
C LEU A 31 15.61 -0.37 -21.15
N ILE A 32 16.59 0.32 -21.73
CA ILE A 32 18.01 -0.04 -21.65
C ILE A 32 18.50 -0.03 -20.22
N LEU A 33 18.31 1.08 -19.49
CA LEU A 33 18.81 1.24 -18.12
C LEU A 33 18.18 0.23 -17.15
N ASN A 34 16.88 -0.05 -17.30
CA ASN A 34 16.16 -0.94 -16.41
C ASN A 34 16.44 -2.43 -16.65
N ASN A 35 16.95 -2.77 -17.84
CA ASN A 35 17.19 -4.16 -18.24
C ASN A 35 18.63 -4.39 -18.69
N PHE A 36 19.55 -3.52 -18.29
CA PHE A 36 20.91 -3.52 -18.78
C PHE A 36 21.64 -4.84 -18.54
N ASP A 37 21.47 -5.43 -17.36
CA ASP A 37 22.08 -6.71 -17.00
C ASP A 37 21.59 -7.87 -17.87
N SER A 38 20.34 -7.80 -18.34
CA SER A 38 19.75 -8.79 -19.24
C SER A 38 20.12 -8.60 -20.71
N LEU A 39 20.63 -7.43 -21.11
CA LEU A 39 21.01 -7.17 -22.50
C LEU A 39 22.09 -8.11 -22.99
N ASN A 40 23.04 -8.51 -22.15
CA ASN A 40 24.08 -9.47 -22.47
C ASN A 40 23.57 -10.85 -22.90
N GLU A 41 22.30 -11.17 -22.59
CA GLU A 41 21.66 -12.43 -23.02
C GLU A 41 21.14 -12.35 -24.46
N TYR A 42 20.97 -11.15 -24.99
CA TYR A 42 20.29 -10.91 -26.29
C TYR A 42 21.17 -10.25 -27.35
N ILE A 43 22.27 -9.58 -26.98
CA ILE A 43 23.17 -8.89 -27.91
C ILE A 43 24.62 -9.34 -27.72
N GLU A 44 25.39 -9.29 -28.82
CA GLU A 44 26.82 -9.62 -28.80
C GLU A 44 27.64 -8.46 -28.22
N GLN A 45 28.86 -8.77 -27.78
CA GLN A 45 29.76 -7.82 -27.09
C GLN A 45 30.13 -6.58 -27.91
N ASP A 46 30.23 -6.69 -29.22
CA ASP A 46 30.53 -5.59 -30.13
C ASP A 46 29.32 -4.64 -30.27
N VAL A 47 28.11 -5.19 -30.36
CA VAL A 47 26.86 -4.42 -30.36
C VAL A 47 26.65 -3.73 -29.00
N LEU A 48 26.92 -4.42 -27.90
CA LEU A 48 26.86 -3.82 -26.56
C LEU A 48 27.85 -2.70 -26.40
N SER A 49 29.08 -2.86 -26.86
CA SER A 49 30.12 -1.83 -26.84
C SER A 49 29.70 -0.59 -27.64
N ALA A 50 29.11 -0.80 -28.83
CA ALA A 50 28.60 0.28 -29.65
C ALA A 50 27.43 1.03 -29.01
N LEU A 51 26.54 0.29 -28.36
CA LEU A 51 25.39 0.83 -27.59
C LEU A 51 25.91 1.70 -26.43
N LEU A 52 26.81 1.18 -25.60
CA LEU A 52 27.42 1.91 -24.50
C LEU A 52 28.14 3.18 -24.96
N HIS A 53 28.89 3.09 -26.06
CA HIS A 53 29.54 4.24 -26.63
C HIS A 53 28.54 5.29 -27.15
N ARG A 54 27.39 4.86 -27.66
CA ARG A 54 26.33 5.77 -28.08
C ARG A 54 25.68 6.43 -26.87
N MET A 55 25.37 5.66 -25.79
CA MET A 55 24.82 6.21 -24.56
C MET A 55 25.74 7.29 -23.96
N ASP A 56 27.04 7.04 -23.88
CA ASP A 56 28.05 8.00 -23.36
C ASP A 56 28.07 9.34 -24.13
N LYS A 57 27.67 9.31 -25.38
CA LYS A 57 27.63 10.52 -26.27
C LYS A 57 26.29 11.27 -26.23
N LEU A 58 25.28 10.78 -25.52
CA LEU A 58 24.03 11.51 -25.36
C LEU A 58 24.25 12.77 -24.52
N THR A 59 23.57 13.85 -24.91
CA THR A 59 23.67 15.18 -24.27
C THR A 59 22.28 15.61 -23.78
N GLY A 60 22.23 16.72 -23.03
CA GLY A 60 20.97 17.26 -22.51
C GLY A 60 20.49 16.57 -21.24
N ASP A 61 19.18 16.47 -21.07
CA ASP A 61 18.51 16.05 -19.82
C ASP A 61 18.84 14.62 -19.37
N TYR A 62 19.40 13.79 -20.25
CA TYR A 62 19.76 12.40 -19.94
C TYR A 62 21.21 12.23 -19.49
N LYS A 63 22.08 13.25 -19.69
CA LYS A 63 23.53 13.10 -19.43
C LYS A 63 23.84 12.75 -17.99
N GLU A 64 23.23 13.42 -17.03
CA GLU A 64 23.45 13.16 -15.60
C GLU A 64 23.03 11.74 -15.19
N ILE A 65 21.92 11.24 -15.76
CA ILE A 65 21.41 9.89 -15.48
C ILE A 65 22.36 8.83 -16.04
N ILE A 66 22.88 9.08 -17.23
CA ILE A 66 23.82 8.18 -17.90
C ILE A 66 25.17 8.18 -17.17
N ASP A 67 25.68 9.34 -16.78
CA ASP A 67 26.93 9.45 -16.02
C ASP A 67 26.84 8.73 -14.68
N LEU A 68 25.70 8.86 -13.98
CA LEU A 68 25.43 8.12 -12.73
C LEU A 68 25.35 6.62 -12.97
N PHE A 69 24.70 6.19 -14.06
CA PHE A 69 24.62 4.78 -14.43
C PHE A 69 26.01 4.19 -14.66
N PHE A 70 26.85 4.85 -15.45
CA PHE A 70 28.22 4.39 -15.68
C PHE A 70 29.12 4.47 -14.44
N GLU A 71 28.90 5.43 -13.56
CA GLU A 71 29.59 5.50 -12.27
C GLU A 71 29.23 4.31 -11.38
N ASN A 72 27.93 3.97 -11.32
CA ASN A 72 27.46 2.82 -10.55
C ASN A 72 27.96 1.48 -11.14
N GLN A 73 27.97 1.33 -12.47
CA GLN A 73 28.53 0.14 -13.13
C GLN A 73 30.04 0.02 -12.83
N ARG A 74 30.80 1.11 -12.86
CA ARG A 74 32.23 1.11 -12.52
C ARG A 74 32.48 0.77 -11.05
N ARG A 75 31.63 1.23 -10.12
CA ARG A 75 31.73 0.87 -8.70
C ARG A 75 31.45 -0.60 -8.49
N ASN A 76 30.41 -1.13 -9.08
CA ASN A 76 30.07 -2.55 -9.00
C ASN A 76 31.20 -3.44 -9.55
N LEU A 77 31.88 -3.01 -10.61
CA LEU A 77 33.01 -3.71 -11.18
C LEU A 77 34.31 -3.57 -10.35
N ALA A 78 34.50 -2.42 -9.67
CA ALA A 78 35.69 -2.20 -8.83
C ALA A 78 35.61 -2.90 -7.47
N GLU A 79 34.41 -3.23 -7.01
CA GLU A 79 34.18 -4.00 -5.76
C GLU A 79 34.31 -5.52 -5.96
N ILE A 80 34.45 -5.99 -7.22
CA ILE A 80 34.54 -7.41 -7.57
C ILE A 80 35.94 -7.71 -8.16
N GLU A 81 36.91 -8.04 -7.32
CA GLU A 81 38.12 -8.71 -7.79
C GLU A 81 37.83 -10.22 -7.95
N PRO A 82 37.96 -10.80 -9.15
CA PRO A 82 37.65 -12.21 -9.37
C PRO A 82 38.71 -13.13 -8.75
N VAL A 83 38.29 -13.97 -7.83
CA VAL A 83 39.09 -15.12 -7.40
C VAL A 83 38.93 -16.23 -8.44
N GLN A 84 40.03 -16.63 -9.07
CA GLN A 84 40.05 -17.78 -9.98
C GLN A 84 40.10 -19.09 -9.16
N GLU A 85 38.97 -19.75 -8.99
CA GLU A 85 38.95 -21.14 -8.52
C GLU A 85 38.74 -22.11 -9.70
N THR A 86 39.64 -23.08 -9.79
CA THR A 86 39.55 -24.14 -10.81
C THR A 86 38.74 -25.30 -10.21
N VAL A 87 37.52 -25.49 -10.68
CA VAL A 87 36.67 -26.61 -10.25
C VAL A 87 36.75 -27.72 -11.33
N THR A 88 37.16 -28.92 -10.97
CA THR A 88 37.11 -30.10 -11.83
C THR A 88 35.71 -30.71 -11.78
N SER A 89 35.01 -30.74 -12.92
CA SER A 89 33.77 -31.53 -13.06
C SER A 89 34.04 -33.02 -13.30
N GLU A 90 33.09 -33.88 -12.95
CA GLU A 90 33.16 -35.33 -13.15
C GLU A 90 33.48 -35.79 -14.59
N ASN A 91 33.43 -34.92 -15.57
CA ASN A 91 33.74 -35.17 -16.97
C ASN A 91 35.11 -34.64 -17.46
N GLY A 92 36.00 -34.24 -16.54
CA GLY A 92 37.38 -33.87 -16.86
C GLY A 92 37.56 -32.56 -17.65
N LYS A 93 36.49 -31.76 -17.85
CA LYS A 93 36.61 -30.43 -18.44
C LYS A 93 36.79 -29.41 -17.32
N LEU A 94 37.91 -28.68 -17.38
CA LEU A 94 38.20 -27.54 -16.52
C LEU A 94 37.27 -26.37 -16.89
N HIS A 95 36.36 -26.03 -16.00
CA HIS A 95 35.60 -24.79 -16.05
C HIS A 95 36.17 -23.86 -15.01
N THR A 96 36.62 -22.69 -15.42
CA THR A 96 37.01 -21.62 -14.51
C THR A 96 35.75 -20.89 -14.10
N VAL A 97 35.32 -21.09 -12.86
CA VAL A 97 34.24 -20.29 -12.28
C VAL A 97 34.88 -19.10 -11.56
N GLN A 98 34.62 -17.92 -12.06
CA GLN A 98 35.02 -16.69 -11.35
C GLN A 98 33.99 -16.43 -10.24
N ALA A 99 34.35 -16.71 -8.99
CA ALA A 99 33.54 -16.29 -7.85
C ALA A 99 33.90 -14.83 -7.49
N PRO A 100 32.90 -13.97 -7.21
CA PRO A 100 33.18 -12.64 -6.72
C PRO A 100 33.91 -12.71 -5.39
N ASN A 101 34.87 -11.81 -5.16
CA ASN A 101 35.61 -11.72 -3.89
C ASN A 101 34.69 -11.16 -2.80
N VAL A 102 33.85 -12.04 -2.21
CA VAL A 102 32.94 -11.68 -1.12
C VAL A 102 33.65 -11.82 0.22
N LYS A 103 33.82 -10.72 0.93
CA LYS A 103 34.33 -10.75 2.30
C LYS A 103 33.25 -11.27 3.24
N MET A 104 33.39 -12.53 3.66
CA MET A 104 32.56 -13.10 4.71
C MET A 104 32.99 -12.56 6.07
N THR A 105 32.01 -12.21 6.90
CA THR A 105 32.24 -11.73 8.28
C THR A 105 31.60 -12.74 9.23
N THR A 106 32.32 -13.14 10.26
CA THR A 106 31.77 -13.98 11.34
C THR A 106 30.87 -13.15 12.24
N ILE A 107 29.77 -13.75 12.72
CA ILE A 107 28.73 -13.03 13.47
C ILE A 107 29.24 -12.44 14.78
N ASP A 108 30.28 -13.02 15.41
CA ASP A 108 30.94 -12.48 16.59
C ASP A 108 31.67 -11.14 16.34
N ASN A 109 31.98 -10.82 15.08
CA ASN A 109 32.54 -9.53 14.66
C ASN A 109 31.46 -8.51 14.21
N VAL A 110 30.18 -8.86 14.30
CA VAL A 110 29.07 -7.95 14.00
C VAL A 110 28.62 -7.26 15.28
N GLU A 111 28.71 -5.93 15.30
CA GLU A 111 28.21 -5.13 16.42
C GLU A 111 26.69 -5.25 16.54
N GLU A 112 26.19 -5.66 17.70
CA GLU A 112 24.76 -5.68 18.00
C GLU A 112 24.24 -4.25 18.17
N LYS A 113 23.14 -3.92 17.47
CA LYS A 113 22.52 -2.60 17.50
C LYS A 113 21.06 -2.71 17.84
N GLU A 114 20.60 -1.85 18.72
CA GLU A 114 19.18 -1.66 18.96
C GLU A 114 18.51 -0.99 17.73
N PRO A 115 17.25 -1.35 17.43
CA PRO A 115 16.52 -0.74 16.34
C PRO A 115 16.39 0.78 16.53
N ASP A 116 16.80 1.55 15.50
CA ASP A 116 16.58 3.00 15.47
C ASP A 116 15.19 3.31 14.90
N TRP A 117 14.51 4.31 15.45
CA TRP A 117 13.14 4.66 15.11
C TRP A 117 13.04 6.09 14.59
N LEU A 118 12.39 6.26 13.44
CA LEU A 118 11.97 7.58 12.97
C LEU A 118 10.72 8.05 13.74
N ILE A 119 9.80 7.12 14.00
CA ILE A 119 8.67 7.30 14.93
C ILE A 119 8.60 6.03 15.78
N THR A 120 8.84 6.19 17.06
CA THR A 120 8.99 5.10 18.02
C THR A 120 7.88 4.06 17.91
N ASN A 121 8.26 2.80 17.81
CA ASN A 121 7.41 1.62 17.69
C ASN A 121 6.55 1.53 16.42
N TYR A 122 6.56 2.53 15.54
CA TYR A 122 5.74 2.52 14.31
C TYR A 122 6.57 2.55 13.03
N ILE A 123 7.57 3.42 12.94
CA ILE A 123 8.36 3.61 11.73
C ILE A 123 9.83 3.42 12.05
N PRO A 124 10.40 2.24 11.76
CA PRO A 124 11.83 1.99 11.95
C PRO A 124 12.64 2.78 10.90
N ARG A 125 13.78 3.33 11.32
CA ARG A 125 14.67 4.06 10.41
C ARG A 125 15.30 3.13 9.37
N TYR A 126 15.60 3.70 8.23
CA TYR A 126 16.32 3.07 7.11
C TYR A 126 15.60 1.88 6.48
N GLN A 127 14.34 1.70 6.79
CA GLN A 127 13.54 0.56 6.38
C GLN A 127 12.28 1.01 5.63
N ILE A 128 11.61 0.04 5.02
CA ILE A 128 10.33 0.25 4.35
C ILE A 128 9.21 0.08 5.37
N THR A 129 8.35 1.09 5.47
CA THR A 129 7.05 1.04 6.15
C THR A 129 5.94 1.16 5.12
N SER A 130 4.96 0.26 5.15
CA SER A 130 3.75 0.35 4.33
C SER A 130 2.62 1.02 5.10
N LEU A 131 1.94 1.98 4.46
CA LEU A 131 0.70 2.60 4.91
C LEU A 131 -0.42 2.22 3.94
N ALA A 132 -1.15 1.17 4.27
CA ALA A 132 -2.23 0.64 3.44
C ALA A 132 -3.60 1.02 3.98
N GLY A 133 -4.63 1.01 3.13
CA GLY A 133 -6.00 1.25 3.58
C GLY A 133 -6.96 1.62 2.46
N ASP A 134 -8.24 1.68 2.81
CA ASP A 134 -9.32 1.97 1.87
C ASP A 134 -9.21 3.36 1.25
N GLY A 135 -9.81 3.54 0.07
CA GLY A 135 -10.03 4.86 -0.50
C GLY A 135 -10.83 5.73 0.47
N GLY A 136 -10.39 6.98 0.71
CA GLY A 136 -11.06 7.87 1.65
C GLY A 136 -10.70 7.67 3.13
N SER A 137 -9.91 6.65 3.50
CA SER A 137 -9.48 6.44 4.89
C SER A 137 -8.56 7.54 5.45
N GLY A 138 -8.12 8.49 4.60
CA GLY A 138 -7.33 9.64 5.02
C GLY A 138 -5.81 9.42 5.01
N LYS A 139 -5.30 8.42 4.31
CA LYS A 139 -3.86 8.10 4.21
C LYS A 139 -3.00 9.32 3.87
N THR A 140 -3.43 10.12 2.89
CA THR A 140 -2.69 11.34 2.49
C THR A 140 -2.61 12.35 3.64
N THR A 141 -3.69 12.55 4.41
CA THR A 141 -3.65 13.44 5.59
C THR A 141 -2.77 12.84 6.71
N VAL A 142 -2.80 11.52 6.87
CA VAL A 142 -1.93 10.80 7.83
C VAL A 142 -0.47 11.04 7.50
N TRP A 143 -0.02 10.76 6.27
CA TRP A 143 1.38 10.96 5.95
C TRP A 143 1.79 12.45 5.96
N CYS A 144 0.88 13.38 5.64
CA CYS A 144 1.14 14.81 5.81
C CYS A 144 1.40 15.16 7.29
N ALA A 145 0.66 14.58 8.23
CA ALA A 145 0.88 14.79 9.66
C ALA A 145 2.20 14.15 10.14
N LEU A 146 2.57 12.97 9.63
CA LEU A 146 3.87 12.35 9.91
C LEU A 146 5.03 13.20 9.35
N ALA A 147 4.92 13.65 8.10
CA ALA A 147 5.89 14.56 7.48
C ALA A 147 6.01 15.88 8.24
N ALA A 148 4.90 16.39 8.75
CA ALA A 148 4.89 17.60 9.56
C ALA A 148 5.68 17.40 10.86
N ALA A 149 5.45 16.31 11.58
CA ALA A 149 6.17 16.00 12.81
C ALA A 149 7.68 15.89 12.57
N ILE A 150 8.11 15.14 11.54
CA ILE A 150 9.52 14.94 11.22
C ILE A 150 10.17 16.24 10.74
N SER A 151 9.53 16.98 9.84
CA SER A 151 10.11 18.20 9.28
C SER A 151 10.25 19.33 10.28
N SER A 152 9.40 19.37 11.32
CA SER A 152 9.44 20.38 12.38
C SER A 152 10.20 19.92 13.63
N GLY A 153 10.48 18.61 13.77
CA GLY A 153 11.04 18.03 14.99
C GLY A 153 10.03 18.00 16.15
N SER A 154 8.73 17.99 15.85
CA SER A 154 7.68 17.85 16.86
C SER A 154 7.32 16.39 17.09
N SER A 155 6.62 16.11 18.21
CA SER A 155 6.07 14.78 18.47
C SER A 155 5.02 14.40 17.42
N SER A 156 4.96 13.11 17.09
CA SER A 156 3.93 12.58 16.19
C SER A 156 2.67 12.21 16.98
N PHE A 157 1.50 12.35 16.35
CA PHE A 157 0.25 11.88 16.93
C PHE A 157 0.24 10.34 17.16
N LEU A 158 1.13 9.59 16.52
CA LEU A 158 1.33 8.16 16.77
C LEU A 158 1.94 7.90 18.15
N THR A 159 2.66 8.86 18.69
CA THR A 159 3.34 8.78 19.99
C THR A 159 2.63 9.56 21.09
N GLU A 160 1.45 10.09 20.82
CA GLU A 160 0.60 10.75 21.83
C GLU A 160 0.33 9.79 23.00
N GLU A 161 0.33 10.31 24.23
CA GLU A 161 0.21 9.54 25.49
C GLU A 161 1.37 8.56 25.80
N MET A 162 2.44 8.51 24.98
CA MET A 162 3.64 7.79 25.34
C MET A 162 4.52 8.65 26.25
N VAL A 163 5.32 8.04 27.11
CA VAL A 163 6.17 8.78 28.08
C VAL A 163 7.25 9.56 27.34
N PRO A 164 7.38 10.90 27.55
CA PRO A 164 8.34 11.74 26.82
C PRO A 164 9.81 11.30 26.91
N ALA A 165 10.18 10.59 27.97
CA ALA A 165 11.54 10.08 28.16
C ALA A 165 11.99 9.09 27.05
N ASP A 166 11.03 8.48 26.34
CA ASP A 166 11.32 7.49 25.31
C ASP A 166 11.60 8.10 23.93
N PHE A 167 11.45 9.44 23.76
CA PHE A 167 11.49 10.05 22.41
C PHE A 167 12.74 10.86 22.09
N GLY A 168 13.55 11.24 23.07
CA GLY A 168 14.61 12.22 22.87
C GLY A 168 14.06 13.57 22.30
N SER A 169 14.89 14.58 22.18
CA SER A 169 14.54 15.77 21.39
C SER A 169 14.60 15.42 19.91
N ALA A 170 13.45 15.21 19.27
CA ALA A 170 13.39 15.05 17.84
C ALA A 170 13.94 16.31 17.16
N LYS A 171 14.91 16.12 16.26
CA LYS A 171 15.46 17.22 15.47
C LYS A 171 14.66 17.37 14.19
N PRO A 172 14.46 18.60 13.68
CA PRO A 172 13.89 18.81 12.36
C PRO A 172 14.74 18.10 11.29
N GLU A 173 14.11 17.24 10.48
CA GLU A 173 14.77 16.48 9.43
C GLU A 173 14.07 16.70 8.08
N LYS A 174 14.80 16.50 6.99
CA LYS A 174 14.25 16.64 5.64
C LYS A 174 13.28 15.48 5.34
N VAL A 175 12.17 15.82 4.72
CA VAL A 175 11.19 14.87 4.19
C VAL A 175 11.06 15.09 2.69
N MET A 176 11.15 14.01 1.91
CA MET A 176 10.89 14.02 0.49
C MET A 176 9.60 13.25 0.21
N PHE A 177 8.77 13.74 -0.70
CA PHE A 177 7.59 12.99 -1.12
C PHE A 177 7.40 13.04 -2.63
N PHE A 178 6.78 11.99 -3.14
CA PHE A 178 6.31 11.89 -4.51
C PHE A 178 4.83 11.49 -4.46
N SER A 179 3.97 12.36 -4.99
CA SER A 179 2.53 12.10 -5.07
C SER A 179 2.07 12.18 -6.52
N ALA A 180 1.40 11.12 -6.98
CA ALA A 180 0.86 11.05 -8.32
C ALA A 180 -0.66 11.33 -8.38
N GLU A 181 -1.30 11.48 -7.23
CA GLU A 181 -2.75 11.74 -7.14
C GLU A 181 -3.07 13.16 -6.70
N ASP A 182 -2.37 13.66 -5.67
CA ASP A 182 -2.63 14.96 -5.07
C ASP A 182 -1.59 16.00 -5.53
N SER A 183 -2.06 17.16 -6.00
CA SER A 183 -1.18 18.28 -6.37
C SER A 183 -0.52 18.91 -5.13
N ALA A 184 0.79 19.16 -5.23
CA ALA A 184 1.52 19.89 -4.21
C ALA A 184 0.94 21.30 -4.00
N GLU A 185 0.60 22.00 -5.09
CA GLU A 185 0.11 23.38 -5.09
C GLU A 185 -1.30 23.50 -4.50
N TYR A 186 -2.25 22.67 -4.96
CA TYR A 186 -3.67 22.82 -4.60
C TYR A 186 -4.03 22.16 -3.29
N THR A 187 -3.35 21.07 -2.92
CA THR A 187 -3.78 20.21 -1.81
C THR A 187 -2.70 20.02 -0.75
N LEU A 188 -1.53 19.47 -1.13
CA LEU A 188 -0.57 18.95 -0.17
C LEU A 188 0.11 20.04 0.66
N ARG A 189 0.52 21.16 0.05
CA ARG A 189 1.11 22.29 0.76
C ARG A 189 0.22 22.80 1.88
N ARG A 190 -1.10 22.89 1.62
CA ARG A 190 -2.07 23.33 2.63
C ARG A 190 -2.21 22.33 3.75
N ARG A 191 -2.32 21.01 3.44
CA ARG A 191 -2.39 19.94 4.44
C ARG A 191 -1.13 19.88 5.31
N LEU A 192 0.05 19.93 4.70
CA LEU A 192 1.33 19.96 5.40
C LEU A 192 1.41 21.16 6.36
N ARG A 193 1.10 22.37 5.88
CA ARG A 193 1.12 23.59 6.69
C ARG A 193 0.11 23.52 7.85
N LYS A 194 -1.12 23.04 7.61
CA LYS A 194 -2.15 22.92 8.65
C LYS A 194 -1.76 21.91 9.73
N ASN A 195 -1.02 20.86 9.39
CA ASN A 195 -0.49 19.88 10.34
C ASN A 195 0.83 20.32 11.00
N GLY A 196 1.32 21.52 10.75
CA GLY A 196 2.49 22.10 11.42
C GLY A 196 3.84 21.78 10.78
N ALA A 197 3.89 21.40 9.50
CA ALA A 197 5.13 21.12 8.80
C ALA A 197 6.06 22.36 8.70
N ASN A 198 7.36 22.14 8.90
CA ASN A 198 8.37 23.06 8.43
C ASN A 198 8.57 22.86 6.92
N LEU A 199 7.93 23.71 6.11
CA LEU A 199 7.92 23.59 4.67
C LEU A 199 9.32 23.73 4.02
N GLN A 200 10.29 24.32 4.70
CA GLN A 200 11.68 24.40 4.21
C GLN A 200 12.38 23.04 4.25
N ASN A 201 11.90 22.12 5.07
CA ASN A 201 12.40 20.75 5.16
C ASN A 201 11.57 19.76 4.34
N ILE A 202 10.58 20.22 3.55
CA ILE A 202 9.77 19.37 2.68
C ILE A 202 10.21 19.54 1.23
N LEU A 203 10.55 18.43 0.60
CA LEU A 203 11.03 18.36 -0.78
C LEU A 203 10.06 17.54 -1.64
N SER A 204 9.85 17.96 -2.88
CA SER A 204 9.08 17.22 -3.88
C SER A 204 9.45 17.67 -5.28
N ILE A 205 9.15 16.84 -6.27
CA ILE A 205 9.14 17.20 -7.68
C ILE A 205 7.69 17.37 -8.10
N ASP A 206 7.38 18.42 -8.85
CA ASP A 206 6.03 18.63 -9.38
C ASP A 206 5.66 17.50 -10.34
N ILE A 207 4.42 17.02 -10.27
CA ILE A 207 3.91 15.97 -11.16
C ILE A 207 3.93 16.39 -12.64
N ALA A 208 3.85 17.70 -12.90
CA ALA A 208 3.96 18.27 -14.25
C ALA A 208 5.39 18.35 -14.77
N ASP A 209 6.42 18.16 -13.93
CA ASP A 209 7.81 18.07 -14.36
C ASP A 209 8.04 16.72 -15.07
N ASP A 210 8.59 16.77 -16.28
CA ASP A 210 8.87 15.55 -17.05
C ASP A 210 9.76 14.55 -16.33
N ARG A 211 10.63 15.02 -15.44
CA ARG A 211 11.50 14.19 -14.61
C ARG A 211 10.74 13.38 -13.55
N PHE A 212 9.52 13.77 -13.19
CA PHE A 212 8.68 12.98 -12.28
C PHE A 212 8.49 11.54 -12.77
N LYS A 213 8.40 11.33 -14.08
CA LYS A 213 8.26 10.01 -14.72
C LYS A 213 9.48 9.10 -14.48
N LEU A 214 10.64 9.69 -14.20
CA LEU A 214 11.90 8.98 -13.93
C LEU A 214 11.97 8.45 -12.49
N VAL A 215 11.11 8.92 -11.61
CA VAL A 215 11.04 8.42 -10.22
C VAL A 215 10.42 7.04 -10.23
N LYS A 216 11.26 6.01 -10.20
CA LYS A 216 10.90 4.60 -10.05
C LYS A 216 11.75 3.98 -8.96
N PHE A 217 11.24 2.96 -8.27
CA PHE A 217 11.90 2.38 -7.09
C PHE A 217 13.33 1.86 -7.35
N ASN A 218 13.58 1.37 -8.55
CA ASN A 218 14.90 0.87 -8.98
C ASN A 218 15.62 1.82 -9.93
N SER A 219 15.19 3.09 -10.08
CA SER A 219 15.79 4.01 -11.02
C SER A 219 17.05 4.68 -10.47
N PRO A 220 18.09 4.87 -11.30
CA PRO A 220 19.26 5.66 -10.94
C PRO A 220 18.90 7.11 -10.56
N PHE A 221 17.81 7.65 -11.13
CA PHE A 221 17.34 8.99 -10.82
C PHE A 221 16.87 9.11 -9.36
N LEU A 222 16.11 8.13 -8.86
CA LEU A 222 15.73 8.10 -7.44
C LEU A 222 16.97 8.02 -6.55
N GLU A 223 17.93 7.15 -6.87
CA GLU A 223 19.17 7.03 -6.12
C GLU A 223 19.95 8.36 -6.07
N ALA A 224 20.02 9.08 -7.20
CA ALA A 224 20.66 10.40 -7.26
C ALA A 224 20.00 11.40 -6.31
N LEU A 225 18.67 11.47 -6.30
CA LEU A 225 17.93 12.34 -5.40
C LEU A 225 18.19 12.00 -3.92
N LEU A 226 18.19 10.70 -3.58
CA LEU A 226 18.46 10.25 -2.20
C LEU A 226 19.91 10.57 -1.78
N LYS A 227 20.86 10.41 -2.68
CA LYS A 227 22.28 10.74 -2.44
C LYS A 227 22.47 12.24 -2.21
N GLU A 228 21.82 13.09 -3.01
CA GLU A 228 21.94 14.55 -2.95
C GLU A 228 21.27 15.14 -1.73
N TYR A 229 19.98 14.80 -1.52
CA TYR A 229 19.17 15.49 -0.51
C TYR A 229 19.18 14.80 0.86
N ARG A 230 19.49 13.51 0.93
CA ARG A 230 19.53 12.67 2.15
C ARG A 230 18.33 12.91 3.07
N PRO A 231 17.09 12.70 2.59
CA PRO A 231 15.92 12.89 3.42
C PRO A 231 15.84 11.79 4.48
N ALA A 232 15.43 12.14 5.71
CA ALA A 232 15.17 11.14 6.74
C ALA A 232 13.95 10.28 6.43
N LEU A 233 12.97 10.86 5.69
CA LEU A 233 11.77 10.15 5.21
C LEU A 233 11.56 10.44 3.74
N CYS A 234 11.32 9.39 2.95
CA CYS A 234 10.88 9.47 1.55
C CYS A 234 9.52 8.77 1.41
N ILE A 235 8.52 9.48 0.89
CA ILE A 235 7.12 9.04 0.81
C ILE A 235 6.73 8.84 -0.65
N PHE A 236 6.07 7.72 -0.96
CA PHE A 236 5.53 7.40 -2.29
C PHE A 236 4.02 7.20 -2.18
N ASP A 237 3.21 8.05 -2.82
CA ASP A 237 1.74 8.05 -2.76
C ASP A 237 1.11 8.18 -4.17
N PRO A 238 0.47 7.12 -4.70
CA PRO A 238 0.52 5.74 -4.25
C PRO A 238 1.62 4.90 -4.93
N ILE A 239 1.92 3.73 -4.40
CA ILE A 239 2.96 2.80 -4.90
C ILE A 239 2.88 2.55 -6.41
N GLN A 240 1.69 2.40 -6.96
CA GLN A 240 1.44 2.05 -8.36
C GLN A 240 2.13 3.00 -9.34
N ALA A 241 2.23 4.28 -8.99
CA ALA A 241 2.85 5.29 -9.85
C ALA A 241 4.36 5.13 -9.99
N PHE A 242 5.02 4.43 -9.05
CA PHE A 242 6.48 4.35 -8.94
C PHE A 242 7.04 2.96 -9.28
N VAL A 243 6.16 2.00 -9.55
CA VAL A 243 6.54 0.71 -10.13
C VAL A 243 6.80 0.92 -11.63
N PRO A 244 7.89 0.39 -12.18
CA PRO A 244 8.16 0.40 -13.61
C PRO A 244 7.02 -0.27 -14.40
N PRO A 245 6.65 0.25 -15.59
CA PRO A 245 5.48 -0.22 -16.34
C PRO A 245 5.58 -1.68 -16.80
N GLU A 246 6.78 -2.22 -16.93
CA GLU A 246 7.05 -3.61 -17.30
C GLU A 246 6.83 -4.60 -16.14
N ILE A 247 6.69 -4.11 -14.91
CA ILE A 247 6.51 -4.94 -13.72
C ILE A 247 5.03 -5.07 -13.39
N HIS A 248 4.50 -6.28 -13.44
CA HIS A 248 3.17 -6.56 -12.93
C HIS A 248 3.18 -6.66 -11.42
N MET A 249 2.39 -5.83 -10.75
CA MET A 249 2.31 -5.81 -9.28
C MET A 249 1.85 -7.13 -8.66
N GLY A 250 1.13 -7.98 -9.41
CA GLY A 250 0.77 -9.33 -8.99
C GLY A 250 1.91 -10.35 -9.05
N ASP A 251 3.02 -10.02 -9.74
CA ASP A 251 4.21 -10.87 -9.77
C ASP A 251 5.07 -10.61 -8.54
N ARG A 252 5.11 -11.60 -7.66
CA ARG A 252 5.80 -11.51 -6.37
C ARG A 252 7.29 -11.26 -6.52
N ASN A 253 7.96 -12.02 -7.37
CA ASN A 253 9.42 -11.91 -7.53
C ASN A 253 9.80 -10.57 -8.16
N ALA A 254 9.08 -10.15 -9.20
CA ALA A 254 9.31 -8.87 -9.86
C ALA A 254 9.10 -7.68 -8.90
N MET A 255 8.03 -7.70 -8.10
CA MET A 255 7.78 -6.65 -7.09
C MET A 255 8.86 -6.63 -6.01
N ARG A 256 9.30 -7.82 -5.54
CA ARG A 256 10.38 -7.90 -4.55
C ARG A 256 11.68 -7.32 -5.09
N ASN A 257 12.06 -7.67 -6.31
CA ASN A 257 13.26 -7.14 -6.95
C ASN A 257 13.17 -5.62 -7.20
N CYS A 258 11.97 -5.13 -7.54
CA CYS A 258 11.72 -3.71 -7.72
C CYS A 258 11.92 -2.89 -6.43
N LEU A 259 11.49 -3.42 -5.28
CA LEU A 259 11.54 -2.73 -3.99
C LEU A 259 12.86 -3.00 -3.21
N ALA A 260 13.58 -4.07 -3.53
CA ALA A 260 14.79 -4.47 -2.81
C ALA A 260 15.88 -3.36 -2.77
N PRO A 261 16.12 -2.57 -3.82
CA PRO A 261 17.09 -1.47 -3.78
C PRO A 261 16.84 -0.45 -2.66
N LEU A 262 15.56 -0.21 -2.29
CA LEU A 262 15.22 0.72 -1.22
C LEU A 262 15.85 0.33 0.12
N ILE A 263 16.02 -0.97 0.39
CA ILE A 263 16.65 -1.44 1.64
C ILE A 263 18.11 -0.98 1.69
N GLY A 264 18.85 -1.18 0.59
CA GLY A 264 20.23 -0.71 0.47
C GLY A 264 20.35 0.82 0.52
N TYR A 265 19.43 1.53 -0.12
CA TYR A 265 19.38 3.00 -0.10
C TYR A 265 19.07 3.52 1.32
N GLY A 266 18.24 2.81 2.09
CA GLY A 266 17.92 3.16 3.46
C GLY A 266 19.18 3.31 4.32
N GLU A 267 20.03 2.31 4.34
CA GLU A 267 21.29 2.31 5.09
C GLU A 267 22.33 3.27 4.48
N LYS A 268 22.48 3.24 3.15
CA LYS A 268 23.49 4.02 2.43
C LYS A 268 23.28 5.53 2.54
N TYR A 269 22.02 5.99 2.46
CA TYR A 269 21.69 7.43 2.41
C TYR A 269 21.01 7.93 3.68
N GLY A 270 20.73 7.06 4.64
CA GLY A 270 20.06 7.42 5.88
C GLY A 270 18.57 7.71 5.70
N THR A 271 17.91 7.08 4.73
CA THR A 271 16.53 7.36 4.34
C THR A 271 15.59 6.25 4.79
N THR A 272 14.49 6.62 5.40
CA THR A 272 13.36 5.73 5.71
C THR A 272 12.30 5.88 4.62
N PHE A 273 11.64 4.79 4.23
CA PHE A 273 10.64 4.81 3.17
C PHE A 273 9.25 4.56 3.70
N LEU A 274 8.30 5.41 3.33
CA LEU A 274 6.87 5.23 3.56
C LEU A 274 6.17 5.01 2.21
N ILE A 275 5.65 3.81 2.00
CA ILE A 275 4.94 3.44 0.79
C ILE A 275 3.45 3.43 1.08
N VAL A 276 2.71 4.27 0.36
CA VAL A 276 1.25 4.36 0.49
C VAL A 276 0.60 3.46 -0.55
N GLU A 277 -0.34 2.64 -0.11
CA GLU A 277 -1.03 1.69 -0.99
C GLU A 277 -2.53 1.61 -0.70
N HIS A 278 -3.31 1.23 -1.71
CA HIS A 278 -4.73 1.00 -1.56
C HIS A 278 -5.01 -0.42 -1.07
N ALA A 279 -5.96 -0.53 -0.14
CA ALA A 279 -6.49 -1.83 0.23
C ALA A 279 -7.39 -2.38 -0.88
N ASN A 280 -7.44 -3.71 -1.04
CA ASN A 280 -8.42 -4.31 -1.93
C ASN A 280 -9.84 -4.16 -1.34
N LYS A 281 -10.83 -4.07 -2.24
CA LYS A 281 -12.24 -3.85 -1.86
C LYS A 281 -12.99 -5.14 -1.52
N GLN A 282 -12.29 -6.26 -1.31
CA GLN A 282 -12.93 -7.52 -0.94
C GLN A 282 -13.47 -7.43 0.48
N SER A 283 -14.77 -7.66 0.63
CA SER A 283 -15.40 -7.70 1.95
C SER A 283 -14.97 -8.94 2.74
N GLY A 284 -14.82 -8.79 4.07
CA GLY A 284 -14.48 -9.88 4.97
C GLY A 284 -13.01 -10.32 4.94
N VAL A 285 -12.11 -9.55 4.32
CA VAL A 285 -10.66 -9.75 4.40
C VAL A 285 -10.04 -8.70 5.29
N TRP A 286 -8.95 -9.05 5.97
CA TRP A 286 -8.22 -8.19 6.92
C TRP A 286 -6.72 -8.40 6.85
N GLY A 287 -5.94 -7.46 7.39
CA GLY A 287 -4.50 -7.52 7.50
C GLY A 287 -3.84 -7.75 6.13
N ARG A 288 -2.92 -8.71 6.04
CA ARG A 288 -2.18 -9.02 4.82
C ARG A 288 -3.06 -9.25 3.57
N LYS A 289 -4.26 -9.83 3.74
CA LYS A 289 -5.18 -10.10 2.63
C LYS A 289 -5.86 -8.85 2.09
N ARG A 290 -5.82 -7.73 2.82
CA ARG A 290 -6.33 -6.44 2.34
C ARG A 290 -5.35 -5.67 1.48
N ILE A 291 -4.06 -5.98 1.54
CA ILE A 291 -3.09 -5.33 0.65
C ILE A 291 -3.41 -5.74 -0.78
N ALA A 292 -3.71 -4.74 -1.60
CA ALA A 292 -3.97 -4.94 -3.01
C ALA A 292 -2.69 -5.40 -3.72
N ASP A 293 -2.87 -6.12 -4.79
CA ASP A 293 -1.90 -6.42 -5.83
C ASP A 293 -0.74 -7.35 -5.44
N SER A 294 0.02 -7.13 -4.35
CA SER A 294 1.14 -8.02 -4.03
C SER A 294 1.35 -8.26 -2.54
N ALA A 295 1.38 -9.53 -2.16
CA ALA A 295 1.77 -9.93 -0.80
C ALA A 295 3.24 -9.62 -0.48
N ASP A 296 4.07 -9.37 -1.49
CA ASP A 296 5.48 -9.04 -1.28
C ASP A 296 5.71 -7.63 -0.76
N ILE A 297 4.79 -6.69 -1.02
CA ILE A 297 4.83 -5.37 -0.38
C ILE A 297 4.75 -5.51 1.14
N TRP A 298 3.84 -6.37 1.62
CA TRP A 298 3.78 -6.73 3.03
C TRP A 298 5.05 -7.40 3.52
N ASP A 299 5.57 -8.35 2.75
CA ASP A 299 6.69 -9.18 3.17
C ASP A 299 8.00 -8.39 3.25
N ILE A 300 8.26 -7.48 2.31
CA ILE A 300 9.46 -6.63 2.28
C ILE A 300 9.40 -5.51 3.33
N SER A 301 8.21 -5.01 3.67
CA SER A 301 8.05 -3.96 4.68
C SER A 301 8.43 -4.47 6.08
N ARG A 302 9.17 -3.68 6.84
CA ARG A 302 9.53 -3.98 8.23
C ARG A 302 8.47 -3.53 9.22
N SER A 303 7.61 -2.60 8.81
CA SER A 303 6.43 -2.15 9.52
C SER A 303 5.26 -2.03 8.56
N VAL A 304 4.06 -2.41 8.98
CA VAL A 304 2.83 -2.26 8.19
C VAL A 304 1.74 -1.65 9.05
N ILE A 305 1.20 -0.54 8.57
CA ILE A 305 0.13 0.21 9.22
C ILE A 305 -1.10 0.19 8.31
N MET A 306 -2.22 -0.28 8.84
CA MET A 306 -3.50 -0.32 8.12
C MET A 306 -4.39 0.84 8.56
N ALA A 307 -4.86 1.63 7.61
CA ALA A 307 -5.79 2.73 7.83
C ALA A 307 -7.22 2.34 7.42
N GLY A 308 -8.19 2.71 8.23
CA GLY A 308 -9.59 2.45 7.92
C GLY A 308 -10.56 3.31 8.75
N GLU A 309 -11.85 3.11 8.50
CA GLU A 309 -12.91 3.78 9.25
C GLU A 309 -13.47 2.84 10.32
N THR A 310 -13.86 3.40 11.46
CA THR A 310 -14.58 2.66 12.50
C THR A 310 -16.09 2.67 12.21
N ASN A 311 -16.86 1.94 13.00
CA ASN A 311 -18.32 2.05 12.98
C ASN A 311 -18.86 3.34 13.63
N GLU A 312 -17.99 4.14 14.24
CA GLU A 312 -18.32 5.47 14.76
C GLU A 312 -18.05 6.53 13.70
N LYS A 313 -19.10 7.31 13.39
CA LYS A 313 -19.05 8.31 12.32
C LYS A 313 -17.92 9.34 12.54
N GLY A 314 -17.03 9.48 11.55
CA GLY A 314 -15.94 10.44 11.56
C GLY A 314 -14.69 9.98 12.33
N ILE A 315 -14.75 8.84 13.02
CA ILE A 315 -13.59 8.23 13.69
C ILE A 315 -12.93 7.20 12.77
N ARG A 316 -11.63 7.31 12.62
CA ARG A 316 -10.77 6.43 11.84
C ARG A 316 -9.76 5.74 12.75
N TYR A 317 -9.13 4.70 12.23
CA TYR A 317 -8.07 3.99 12.93
C TYR A 317 -6.81 3.85 12.07
N LEU A 318 -5.67 3.78 12.75
CA LEU A 318 -4.43 3.25 12.23
C LEU A 318 -4.07 2.03 13.06
N SER A 319 -4.08 0.85 12.45
CA SER A 319 -3.73 -0.40 13.09
C SER A 319 -2.32 -0.83 12.68
N HIS A 320 -1.44 -1.03 13.67
CA HIS A 320 -0.09 -1.53 13.44
C HIS A 320 -0.15 -3.06 13.34
N GLU A 321 -0.05 -3.59 12.11
CA GLU A 321 -0.30 -5.01 11.81
C GLU A 321 0.97 -5.85 11.73
N LYS A 322 2.11 -5.23 11.45
CA LYS A 322 3.40 -5.91 11.35
C LYS A 322 4.51 -5.05 11.91
N SER A 323 5.41 -5.65 12.69
CA SER A 323 6.70 -5.12 13.09
C SER A 323 7.74 -6.24 13.07
N ASN A 324 8.93 -5.97 12.53
CA ASN A 324 10.05 -6.91 12.56
C ASN A 324 11.00 -6.64 13.75
N TYR A 325 10.81 -5.54 14.47
CA TYR A 325 11.74 -5.08 15.51
C TYR A 325 11.12 -5.08 16.92
N GLY A 326 9.98 -5.72 17.08
CA GLY A 326 9.30 -5.84 18.36
C GLY A 326 7.81 -6.14 18.20
N PRO A 327 7.03 -6.15 19.28
CA PRO A 327 5.59 -6.33 19.21
C PRO A 327 4.94 -5.17 18.45
N THR A 328 3.82 -5.47 17.80
CA THR A 328 3.02 -4.42 17.14
C THR A 328 2.44 -3.46 18.18
N ALA A 329 2.60 -2.15 17.93
CA ALA A 329 2.04 -1.11 18.80
C ALA A 329 0.51 -1.11 18.78
N SER A 330 -0.12 -0.48 19.79
CA SER A 330 -1.57 -0.29 19.85
C SER A 330 -2.08 0.50 18.65
N SER A 331 -3.30 0.23 18.24
CA SER A 331 -3.96 1.00 17.20
C SER A 331 -4.32 2.40 17.69
N ILE A 332 -4.21 3.39 16.81
CA ILE A 332 -4.54 4.78 17.07
C ILE A 332 -5.92 5.07 16.51
N LEU A 333 -6.77 5.70 17.32
CA LEU A 333 -8.02 6.30 16.89
C LEU A 333 -7.80 7.79 16.61
N TYR A 334 -8.34 8.27 15.49
CA TYR A 334 -8.21 9.67 15.09
C TYR A 334 -9.42 10.16 14.30
N ALA A 335 -9.60 11.45 14.26
CA ALA A 335 -10.50 12.14 13.34
C ALA A 335 -9.70 13.06 12.42
N ILE A 336 -10.28 13.41 11.28
CA ILE A 336 -9.76 14.47 10.42
C ILE A 336 -10.70 15.65 10.51
N ASP A 337 -10.20 16.75 11.02
CA ASP A 337 -10.93 18.00 11.18
C ASP A 337 -10.20 19.09 10.40
N GLU A 338 -10.86 19.69 9.41
CA GLU A 338 -10.29 20.70 8.51
C GLU A 338 -8.90 20.32 7.94
N GLU A 339 -8.71 19.07 7.52
CA GLU A 339 -7.45 18.50 7.00
C GLU A 339 -6.34 18.28 8.06
N VAL A 340 -6.66 18.41 9.34
CA VAL A 340 -5.75 18.18 10.46
C VAL A 340 -6.10 16.87 11.15
N ILE A 341 -5.08 16.08 11.48
CA ILE A 341 -5.26 14.88 12.30
C ILE A 341 -5.55 15.31 13.74
N ARG A 342 -6.63 14.75 14.30
CA ARG A 342 -7.02 14.90 15.71
C ARG A 342 -6.96 13.55 16.39
N TYR A 343 -6.00 13.37 17.27
CA TYR A 343 -5.89 12.17 18.11
C TYR A 343 -7.15 11.95 18.95
N LYS A 344 -7.61 10.71 19.07
CA LYS A 344 -8.84 10.31 19.79
C LYS A 344 -8.62 9.18 20.79
N GLY A 345 -7.40 8.67 20.90
CA GLY A 345 -7.05 7.61 21.85
C GLY A 345 -6.38 6.40 21.21
N ARG A 346 -6.09 5.42 22.06
CA ARG A 346 -5.47 4.14 21.70
C ARG A 346 -6.41 2.98 21.97
N THR A 347 -6.20 1.87 21.28
CA THR A 347 -6.92 0.64 21.49
C THR A 347 -6.07 -0.56 21.07
N ASP A 348 -6.33 -1.71 21.69
CA ASP A 348 -5.67 -2.97 21.30
C ASP A 348 -6.39 -3.70 20.15
N ARG A 349 -7.53 -3.15 19.70
CA ARG A 349 -8.23 -3.64 18.50
C ARG A 349 -7.33 -3.51 17.29
N LYS A 350 -7.34 -4.53 16.41
CA LYS A 350 -6.58 -4.57 15.17
C LYS A 350 -7.48 -4.42 13.95
N ASP A 351 -6.90 -4.29 12.76
CA ASP A 351 -7.62 -4.13 11.48
C ASP A 351 -8.78 -5.13 11.34
N LYS A 352 -8.55 -6.39 11.70
CA LYS A 352 -9.58 -7.44 11.73
C LYS A 352 -10.83 -7.04 12.52
N ASP A 353 -10.64 -6.48 13.72
CA ASP A 353 -11.74 -6.17 14.62
C ASP A 353 -12.59 -5.00 14.13
N PHE A 354 -11.97 -4.05 13.44
CA PHE A 354 -12.66 -2.91 12.83
C PHE A 354 -13.41 -3.34 11.57
N VAL A 355 -12.76 -4.08 10.66
CA VAL A 355 -13.39 -4.55 9.42
C VAL A 355 -14.58 -5.45 9.70
N THR A 356 -14.44 -6.39 10.62
CA THR A 356 -15.57 -7.28 10.99
C THR A 356 -16.70 -6.50 11.63
N ALA A 357 -16.42 -5.50 12.47
CA ALA A 357 -17.45 -4.65 13.07
C ALA A 357 -18.22 -3.83 12.03
N VAL A 358 -17.52 -3.26 11.03
CA VAL A 358 -18.14 -2.52 9.91
C VAL A 358 -18.96 -3.46 9.04
N ASP A 359 -18.43 -4.63 8.67
CA ASP A 359 -19.16 -5.64 7.88
C ASP A 359 -20.47 -6.08 8.57
N TYR A 360 -20.43 -6.29 9.88
CA TYR A 360 -21.64 -6.62 10.64
C TYR A 360 -22.66 -5.47 10.66
N SER A 361 -22.20 -4.22 10.77
CA SER A 361 -23.10 -3.07 10.79
C SER A 361 -23.67 -2.77 9.39
N THR A 362 -22.85 -2.86 8.34
CA THR A 362 -23.22 -2.49 6.97
C THR A 362 -24.08 -3.56 6.28
N ARG A 363 -23.82 -4.84 6.55
CA ARG A 363 -24.60 -5.94 5.93
C ARG A 363 -25.93 -6.22 6.61
N GLN A 364 -26.10 -5.85 7.88
CA GLN A 364 -27.34 -6.15 8.60
C GLN A 364 -28.28 -4.95 8.73
N ALA A 365 -27.77 -3.70 8.72
CA ALA A 365 -28.62 -2.54 8.93
C ALA A 365 -29.50 -2.20 7.71
N PRO A 366 -29.00 -1.97 6.47
CA PRO A 366 -29.85 -1.59 5.34
C PRO A 366 -30.83 -2.70 4.96
N GLN A 367 -30.36 -3.93 4.75
CA GLN A 367 -31.24 -5.04 4.34
C GLN A 367 -32.25 -5.45 5.43
N ARG A 368 -31.86 -5.35 6.70
CA ARG A 368 -32.78 -5.63 7.79
C ARG A 368 -33.75 -4.48 7.97
N GLU A 369 -33.34 -3.24 7.87
CA GLU A 369 -34.16 -2.05 7.97
C GLU A 369 -35.15 -1.96 6.79
N GLU A 370 -34.73 -2.29 5.59
CA GLU A 370 -35.61 -2.48 4.43
C GLU A 370 -36.66 -3.57 4.68
N ALA A 371 -36.23 -4.71 5.22
CA ALA A 371 -37.14 -5.80 5.55
C ALA A 371 -38.10 -5.46 6.73
N GLU A 372 -37.64 -4.70 7.73
CA GLU A 372 -38.47 -4.20 8.82
C GLU A 372 -39.51 -3.20 8.28
N ASN A 373 -39.10 -2.23 7.44
CA ASN A 373 -40.00 -1.27 6.82
C ASN A 373 -41.01 -1.96 5.90
N PHE A 374 -40.55 -2.91 5.07
CA PHE A 374 -41.42 -3.75 4.26
C PHE A 374 -42.50 -4.47 5.09
N ILE A 375 -42.13 -5.11 6.18
CA ILE A 375 -43.11 -5.81 7.08
C ILE A 375 -44.12 -4.82 7.64
N LEU A 376 -43.65 -3.66 8.13
CA LEU A 376 -44.52 -2.64 8.72
C LEU A 376 -45.49 -2.07 7.69
N GLU A 377 -45.04 -1.80 6.46
CA GLU A 377 -45.87 -1.32 5.36
C GLU A 377 -46.88 -2.39 4.91
N PHE A 378 -46.44 -3.65 4.75
CA PHE A 378 -47.30 -4.76 4.34
C PHE A 378 -48.43 -5.03 5.33
N LEU A 379 -48.23 -4.70 6.62
CA LEU A 379 -49.20 -4.91 7.69
C LEU A 379 -50.08 -3.68 8.00
N GLN A 380 -49.93 -2.57 7.27
CA GLN A 380 -50.75 -1.36 7.47
C GLN A 380 -52.25 -1.63 7.27
N ASP A 381 -52.59 -2.51 6.30
CA ASP A 381 -53.98 -2.88 5.99
C ASP A 381 -54.59 -3.95 6.89
N GLY A 382 -53.89 -4.29 7.99
CA GLY A 382 -54.37 -5.25 8.99
C GLY A 382 -53.59 -6.56 9.09
N GLU A 383 -54.23 -7.59 9.65
CA GLU A 383 -53.60 -8.91 9.82
C GLU A 383 -53.45 -9.64 8.47
N LYS A 384 -52.34 -10.36 8.30
CA LYS A 384 -52.02 -11.16 7.11
C LYS A 384 -51.56 -12.56 7.49
N GLU A 385 -51.68 -13.52 6.56
CA GLU A 385 -51.03 -14.82 6.71
C GLU A 385 -49.53 -14.69 6.56
N VAL A 386 -48.75 -15.42 7.36
CA VAL A 386 -47.28 -15.41 7.29
C VAL A 386 -46.77 -15.92 5.93
N SER A 387 -47.52 -16.84 5.27
CA SER A 387 -47.25 -17.31 3.93
C SER A 387 -47.30 -16.18 2.88
N GLU A 388 -48.33 -15.33 2.96
CA GLU A 388 -48.45 -14.17 2.04
C GLU A 388 -47.29 -13.19 2.19
N LEU A 389 -46.88 -12.93 3.45
CA LEU A 389 -45.72 -12.10 3.73
C LEU A 389 -44.42 -12.72 3.18
N ASP A 390 -44.23 -14.05 3.36
CA ASP A 390 -43.05 -14.75 2.88
C ASP A 390 -42.94 -14.75 1.34
N ASP A 391 -44.10 -14.92 0.64
CA ASP A 391 -44.17 -14.90 -0.82
C ASP A 391 -43.91 -13.49 -1.38
N MET A 392 -44.51 -12.46 -0.79
CA MET A 392 -44.30 -11.07 -1.21
C MET A 392 -42.85 -10.63 -0.94
N ALA A 393 -42.27 -11.00 0.17
CA ALA A 393 -40.85 -10.74 0.47
C ALA A 393 -39.91 -11.41 -0.54
N ALA A 394 -40.23 -12.64 -0.98
CA ALA A 394 -39.48 -13.31 -2.03
C ALA A 394 -39.58 -12.58 -3.37
N ALA A 395 -40.76 -12.08 -3.73
CA ALA A 395 -40.94 -11.26 -4.93
C ALA A 395 -40.15 -9.94 -4.90
N MET A 396 -39.92 -9.38 -3.71
CA MET A 396 -39.07 -8.19 -3.50
C MET A 396 -37.60 -8.53 -3.27
N SER A 397 -37.16 -9.74 -3.55
CA SER A 397 -35.77 -10.21 -3.37
C SER A 397 -35.25 -10.15 -1.92
N ILE A 398 -36.13 -10.11 -0.93
CA ILE A 398 -35.79 -10.20 0.49
C ILE A 398 -35.53 -11.65 0.87
N SER A 399 -34.32 -11.97 1.33
CA SER A 399 -33.97 -13.35 1.70
C SER A 399 -34.78 -13.84 2.91
N LYS A 400 -35.11 -15.14 2.93
CA LYS A 400 -35.81 -15.78 4.08
C LYS A 400 -35.12 -15.55 5.43
N ILE A 401 -33.77 -15.49 5.42
CA ILE A 401 -32.98 -15.26 6.63
C ILE A 401 -33.14 -13.80 7.09
N THR A 402 -33.07 -12.84 6.19
CA THR A 402 -33.25 -11.41 6.48
C THR A 402 -34.68 -11.15 7.02
N LEU A 403 -35.68 -11.68 6.34
CA LEU A 403 -37.08 -11.59 6.78
C LEU A 403 -37.32 -12.19 8.16
N LYS A 404 -36.76 -13.37 8.45
CA LYS A 404 -36.84 -14.00 9.77
C LYS A 404 -36.21 -13.15 10.88
N ARG A 405 -35.07 -12.52 10.58
CA ARG A 405 -34.39 -11.62 11.52
C ARG A 405 -35.18 -10.34 11.76
N ALA A 406 -35.73 -9.73 10.71
CA ALA A 406 -36.62 -8.57 10.81
C ALA A 406 -37.88 -8.88 11.63
N LYS A 407 -38.59 -10.00 11.34
CA LYS A 407 -39.75 -10.47 12.14
C LYS A 407 -39.38 -10.65 13.62
N THR A 408 -38.22 -11.24 13.91
CA THR A 408 -37.75 -11.44 15.28
C THR A 408 -37.50 -10.11 15.99
N GLN A 409 -36.85 -9.14 15.32
CA GLN A 409 -36.59 -7.84 15.90
C GLN A 409 -37.87 -7.02 16.14
N LEU A 410 -38.76 -6.95 15.15
CA LEU A 410 -40.03 -6.24 15.29
C LEU A 410 -40.90 -6.81 16.41
N ARG A 411 -40.90 -8.16 16.62
CA ARG A 411 -41.58 -8.80 17.73
C ARG A 411 -40.90 -8.46 19.05
N LYS A 412 -39.58 -8.45 19.13
CA LYS A 412 -38.79 -8.10 20.32
C LYS A 412 -38.98 -6.64 20.74
N THR A 413 -39.19 -5.75 19.80
CA THR A 413 -39.48 -4.33 20.02
C THR A 413 -40.98 -4.04 20.22
N GLY A 414 -41.83 -5.06 20.25
CA GLY A 414 -43.26 -4.91 20.49
C GLY A 414 -44.03 -4.23 19.34
N LYS A 415 -43.50 -4.20 18.12
CA LYS A 415 -44.19 -3.59 16.96
C LYS A 415 -45.15 -4.54 16.26
N ILE A 416 -44.90 -5.86 16.31
CA ILE A 416 -45.76 -6.89 15.70
C ILE A 416 -46.08 -8.00 16.67
N LYS A 417 -47.20 -8.69 16.43
CA LYS A 417 -47.60 -9.93 17.07
C LYS A 417 -47.78 -11.05 16.06
N THR A 418 -47.53 -12.29 16.47
CA THR A 418 -47.73 -13.47 15.63
C THR A 418 -48.51 -14.54 16.42
N TRP A 419 -49.43 -15.22 15.78
CA TRP A 419 -50.20 -16.31 16.37
C TRP A 419 -50.51 -17.36 15.32
N SER A 420 -51.14 -18.47 15.75
CA SER A 420 -51.60 -19.51 14.84
C SER A 420 -53.08 -19.85 15.13
N SER A 421 -53.83 -20.21 14.09
CA SER A 421 -55.20 -20.63 14.14
C SER A 421 -55.37 -21.95 13.36
N GLY A 422 -56.34 -22.81 13.79
CA GLY A 422 -56.58 -24.12 13.18
C GLY A 422 -55.80 -25.27 13.82
N TYR A 423 -56.15 -26.52 13.45
CA TYR A 423 -55.55 -27.76 13.96
C TYR A 423 -55.05 -28.66 12.82
N GLY A 424 -54.02 -29.45 13.08
CA GLY A 424 -53.49 -30.43 12.14
C GLY A 424 -52.94 -29.78 10.82
N GLN A 425 -53.34 -30.33 9.69
CA GLN A 425 -52.91 -29.84 8.38
C GLN A 425 -53.48 -28.48 8.00
N ASN A 426 -54.51 -28.00 8.69
CA ASN A 426 -55.19 -26.72 8.47
C ASN A 426 -54.65 -25.59 9.39
N LYS A 427 -53.51 -25.78 10.06
CA LYS A 427 -52.91 -24.77 10.94
C LYS A 427 -52.27 -23.66 10.11
N LYS A 428 -52.80 -22.42 10.26
CA LYS A 428 -52.28 -21.22 9.63
C LYS A 428 -51.61 -20.30 10.63
N PHE A 429 -50.60 -19.57 10.20
CA PHE A 429 -49.87 -18.59 11.04
C PHE A 429 -50.20 -17.19 10.55
N TYR A 430 -50.43 -16.28 11.46
CA TYR A 430 -50.83 -14.91 11.23
C TYR A 430 -49.84 -13.93 11.85
N ILE A 431 -49.77 -12.73 11.29
CA ILE A 431 -48.93 -11.62 11.71
C ILE A 431 -49.71 -10.31 11.59
N ALA A 432 -49.58 -9.41 12.58
CA ALA A 432 -50.21 -8.10 12.57
C ALA A 432 -49.39 -7.07 13.35
N LEU A 433 -49.66 -5.80 13.13
CA LEU A 433 -49.15 -4.72 14.00
C LEU A 433 -49.78 -4.85 15.39
N LEU A 434 -49.08 -4.48 16.44
CA LEU A 434 -49.51 -4.63 17.81
C LEU A 434 -50.70 -3.70 18.16
N ASP A 435 -50.81 -2.55 17.47
CA ASP A 435 -51.87 -1.55 17.67
C ASP A 435 -53.11 -1.79 16.79
N THR A 436 -53.17 -2.87 15.99
CA THR A 436 -54.35 -3.22 15.20
C THR A 436 -55.37 -4.00 16.05
N PRO A 437 -56.64 -3.55 16.17
CA PRO A 437 -57.70 -4.31 16.88
C PRO A 437 -57.84 -5.69 16.24
N SER A 438 -57.68 -6.74 17.01
CA SER A 438 -57.91 -8.11 16.54
C SER A 438 -59.41 -8.30 16.25
N ILE A 439 -59.75 -8.62 15.01
CA ILE A 439 -61.09 -9.12 14.66
C ILE A 439 -61.20 -10.50 15.31
N GLN A 440 -61.98 -10.60 16.39
CA GLN A 440 -62.32 -11.92 16.99
C GLN A 440 -63.19 -12.70 15.98
N PRO A 441 -62.87 -13.98 15.73
CA PRO A 441 -63.77 -14.79 14.90
C PRO A 441 -65.11 -14.93 15.61
N VAL A 442 -66.16 -14.51 14.93
CA VAL A 442 -67.55 -14.75 15.34
C VAL A 442 -67.76 -16.27 15.32
N ASN A 443 -67.86 -16.91 16.51
CA ASN A 443 -68.31 -18.30 16.62
C ASN A 443 -69.73 -18.41 16.08
N LYS A 444 -69.87 -19.15 15.00
CA LYS A 444 -71.14 -19.77 14.59
C LYS A 444 -71.07 -21.26 14.83
#